data_da3d43d97a5720efb82df12b568429bd
#
_entry.id   da3d43d97a5720efb82df12b568429bd
#
_cell.length_a   1.000
_cell.length_b   1.000
_cell.length_c   1.000
_cell.angle_alpha   90.00
_cell.angle_beta   90.00
_cell.angle_gamma   90.00
#
_symmetry.space_group_name_H-M   'P 1'
#
loop_
_entity.id
_entity.type
_entity.pdbx_description
1 polymer ?
#
loop_
_entity_poly.entity_id
_entity_poly.type
_entity_poly.pdbx_seq_one_letter_code
_entity_poly.pdbx_strand_id
1 'polypeptide(L)'
;MRSEELNIILENHKHWLNRDCKNWESMKADLSGANLKKANLQNADLRQADLIGADLYGANLKGANLRAANLWKADLRETNMQNTDLRYANLRVVKLWRADLRASHLEYSSLQEANIESANLRGANLYHANLEWANLCNADLKRADLREASFYNANLRLADLTYSDLCNADLQHTKINEFTKIFVPMTCPDTGSFIAWKTAGCYIIQLEIPADARRSSSTGRKCRCDKAKVISIQDKFGKTTELKKVRSNYSPDFIYRVGETVFALDFDDCRWNECTDGIHFFITREEAVNYM
;
A
#
# COMPACT_ATOMS: atom_id res chain seq x y z
N MET A 1 29.87 9.19 17.18
CA MET A 1 29.40 9.40 18.58
C MET A 1 29.98 8.29 19.44
N ARG A 2 30.51 8.62 20.63
CA ARG A 2 30.98 7.62 21.60
C ARG A 2 29.79 6.95 22.28
N SER A 3 29.96 5.71 22.73
CA SER A 3 28.87 4.95 23.38
C SER A 3 28.35 5.62 24.65
N GLU A 4 29.24 6.26 25.42
CA GLU A 4 28.86 6.98 26.63
C GLU A 4 27.96 8.19 26.35
N GLU A 5 28.28 8.98 25.29
CA GLU A 5 27.47 10.11 24.86
C GLU A 5 26.08 9.65 24.42
N LEU A 6 26.02 8.54 23.65
CA LEU A 6 24.77 7.97 23.21
C LEU A 6 23.90 7.51 24.39
N ASN A 7 24.52 6.85 25.39
CA ASN A 7 23.78 6.39 26.57
C ASN A 7 23.18 7.57 27.37
N ILE A 8 23.91 8.68 27.49
CA ILE A 8 23.39 9.89 28.13
C ILE A 8 22.18 10.43 27.36
N ILE A 9 22.26 10.49 26.05
CA ILE A 9 21.15 10.96 25.21
C ILE A 9 19.92 10.05 25.39
N LEU A 10 20.10 8.73 25.40
CA LEU A 10 19.01 7.77 25.56
C LEU A 10 18.35 7.86 26.94
N GLU A 11 19.14 8.02 28.02
CA GLU A 11 18.59 8.22 29.37
C GLU A 11 17.84 9.56 29.49
N ASN A 12 18.39 10.64 28.97
CA ASN A 12 17.69 11.93 28.87
C ASN A 12 16.38 11.79 28.12
N HIS A 13 16.40 11.09 26.98
CA HIS A 13 15.18 10.87 26.16
C HIS A 13 14.11 10.08 26.91
N LYS A 14 14.51 9.13 27.76
CA LYS A 14 13.60 8.40 28.63
C LYS A 14 12.92 9.33 29.65
N HIS A 15 13.66 10.27 30.23
CA HIS A 15 13.07 11.33 31.07
C HIS A 15 12.10 12.22 30.26
N TRP A 16 12.46 12.55 29.03
CA TRP A 16 11.56 13.29 28.15
C TRP A 16 10.25 12.54 27.87
N LEU A 17 10.34 11.24 27.61
CA LEU A 17 9.16 10.40 27.34
C LEU A 17 8.26 10.27 28.59
N ASN A 18 8.85 10.16 29.77
CA ASN A 18 8.14 9.96 31.03
C ASN A 18 7.68 11.28 31.66
N ARG A 19 8.28 12.42 31.31
CA ARG A 19 8.05 13.75 31.93
C ARG A 19 8.29 13.74 33.44
N ASP A 20 9.30 12.98 33.88
CA ASP A 20 9.48 12.60 35.28
C ASP A 20 10.57 13.37 36.01
N CYS A 21 11.18 14.41 35.40
CA CYS A 21 12.21 15.23 36.05
C CYS A 21 12.08 16.72 35.66
N LYS A 22 12.82 17.58 36.32
CA LYS A 22 12.89 19.01 36.00
C LYS A 22 13.60 19.22 34.67
N ASN A 23 13.06 20.12 33.83
CA ASN A 23 13.56 20.47 32.49
C ASN A 23 13.48 19.31 31.46
N TRP A 24 12.58 18.34 31.67
CA TRP A 24 12.39 17.21 30.76
C TRP A 24 12.13 17.67 29.31
N GLU A 25 11.52 18.83 29.08
CA GLU A 25 11.18 19.35 27.77
C GLU A 25 12.39 19.46 26.81
N SER A 26 13.58 19.72 27.38
CA SER A 26 14.82 19.84 26.62
C SER A 26 15.58 18.52 26.43
N MET A 27 15.05 17.41 26.94
CA MET A 27 15.72 16.12 26.95
C MET A 27 15.31 15.19 25.78
N LYS A 28 14.52 15.67 24.83
CA LYS A 28 14.22 14.90 23.62
C LYS A 28 15.49 14.54 22.87
N ALA A 29 15.63 13.28 22.48
CA ALA A 29 16.79 12.86 21.71
C ALA A 29 16.80 13.58 20.34
N ASP A 30 17.80 14.42 20.15
CA ASP A 30 18.19 14.95 18.85
C ASP A 30 19.49 14.26 18.41
N LEU A 31 19.33 13.35 17.46
CA LEU A 31 20.40 12.56 16.86
C LEU A 31 20.56 12.93 15.37
N SER A 32 20.08 14.12 14.98
CA SER A 32 20.14 14.59 13.60
C SER A 32 21.59 14.69 13.12
N GLY A 33 21.88 14.08 11.97
CA GLY A 33 23.22 14.01 11.40
C GLY A 33 24.24 13.22 12.23
N ALA A 34 23.84 12.59 13.31
CA ALA A 34 24.75 11.84 14.20
C ALA A 34 25.39 10.66 13.46
N ASN A 35 26.69 10.44 13.73
CA ASN A 35 27.36 9.22 13.30
C ASN A 35 27.11 8.09 14.31
N LEU A 36 26.18 7.19 13.94
CA LEU A 36 25.73 6.04 14.70
C LEU A 36 26.08 4.72 13.99
N LYS A 37 27.09 4.74 13.09
CA LYS A 37 27.56 3.53 12.39
C LYS A 37 27.85 2.42 13.38
N LYS A 38 27.25 1.23 13.10
CA LYS A 38 27.42 0.02 13.92
C LYS A 38 27.06 0.19 15.39
N ALA A 39 26.34 1.27 15.75
CA ALA A 39 25.89 1.46 17.13
C ALA A 39 24.96 0.32 17.56
N ASN A 40 25.05 -0.05 18.84
CA ASN A 40 24.08 -0.96 19.44
C ASN A 40 22.93 -0.16 20.06
N LEU A 41 21.80 -0.16 19.37
CA LEU A 41 20.55 0.47 19.79
C LEU A 41 19.45 -0.58 20.02
N GLN A 42 19.85 -1.83 20.29
CA GLN A 42 18.91 -2.91 20.53
C GLN A 42 17.97 -2.56 21.69
N ASN A 43 16.65 -2.71 21.45
CA ASN A 43 15.58 -2.40 22.40
C ASN A 43 15.59 -0.93 22.90
N ALA A 44 16.31 -0.01 22.24
CA ALA A 44 16.30 1.41 22.62
C ALA A 44 14.89 2.00 22.42
N ASP A 45 14.48 2.87 23.35
CA ASP A 45 13.27 3.67 23.21
C ASP A 45 13.61 5.02 22.58
N LEU A 46 13.31 5.13 21.29
CA LEU A 46 13.55 6.30 20.44
C LEU A 46 12.25 6.88 19.89
N ARG A 47 11.14 6.67 20.61
CA ARG A 47 9.84 7.22 20.21
C ARG A 47 9.91 8.72 20.00
N GLN A 48 9.45 9.20 18.84
CA GLN A 48 9.45 10.62 18.48
C GLN A 48 10.84 11.28 18.44
N ALA A 49 11.95 10.53 18.53
CA ALA A 49 13.30 11.06 18.41
C ALA A 49 13.56 11.67 17.03
N ASP A 50 14.47 12.65 16.95
CA ASP A 50 14.96 13.19 15.70
C ASP A 50 16.25 12.46 15.28
N LEU A 51 16.19 11.82 14.12
CA LEU A 51 17.30 11.08 13.49
C LEU A 51 17.50 11.54 12.03
N ILE A 52 17.13 12.79 11.75
CA ILE A 52 17.20 13.37 10.41
C ILE A 52 18.63 13.27 9.88
N GLY A 53 18.82 12.58 8.74
CA GLY A 53 20.13 12.43 8.12
C GLY A 53 21.16 11.68 8.95
N ALA A 54 20.77 11.01 10.03
CA ALA A 54 21.69 10.22 10.87
C ALA A 54 22.31 9.07 10.06
N ASP A 55 23.58 8.77 10.32
CA ASP A 55 24.30 7.66 9.70
C ASP A 55 24.27 6.45 10.65
N LEU A 56 23.35 5.54 10.40
CA LEU A 56 23.09 4.31 11.16
C LEU A 56 23.63 3.06 10.41
N TYR A 57 24.49 3.22 9.40
CA TYR A 57 25.01 2.10 8.62
C TYR A 57 25.46 0.93 9.51
N GLY A 58 24.88 -0.25 9.27
CA GLY A 58 25.19 -1.47 10.01
C GLY A 58 24.83 -1.47 11.50
N ALA A 59 24.05 -0.50 11.99
CA ALA A 59 23.63 -0.45 13.38
C ALA A 59 22.68 -1.60 13.74
N ASN A 60 22.63 -1.97 15.02
CA ASN A 60 21.68 -2.92 15.57
C ASN A 60 20.51 -2.20 16.24
N LEU A 61 19.36 -2.18 15.59
CA LEU A 61 18.10 -1.58 16.06
C LEU A 61 17.06 -2.65 16.42
N LYS A 62 17.47 -3.93 16.54
CA LYS A 62 16.54 -5.03 16.80
C LYS A 62 15.68 -4.75 18.04
N GLY A 63 14.35 -4.81 17.87
CA GLY A 63 13.38 -4.57 18.91
C GLY A 63 13.31 -3.12 19.41
N ALA A 64 14.02 -2.16 18.78
CA ALA A 64 13.94 -0.76 19.16
C ALA A 64 12.55 -0.19 18.88
N ASN A 65 12.14 0.79 19.67
CA ASN A 65 10.90 1.53 19.48
C ASN A 65 11.19 2.89 18.85
N LEU A 66 10.89 3.02 17.56
CA LEU A 66 11.05 4.23 16.74
C LEU A 66 9.70 4.82 16.33
N ARG A 67 8.64 4.52 17.11
CA ARG A 67 7.30 5.02 16.78
C ARG A 67 7.28 6.53 16.67
N ALA A 68 6.75 7.03 15.56
CA ALA A 68 6.69 8.46 15.24
C ALA A 68 8.07 9.18 15.22
N ALA A 69 9.18 8.45 15.16
CA ALA A 69 10.51 9.04 14.98
C ALA A 69 10.68 9.65 13.59
N ASN A 70 11.54 10.65 13.50
CA ASN A 70 11.86 11.30 12.24
C ASN A 70 13.22 10.82 11.71
N LEU A 71 13.17 9.95 10.72
CA LEU A 71 14.35 9.34 10.06
C LEU A 71 14.56 9.89 8.63
N TRP A 72 14.02 11.07 8.33
CA TRP A 72 14.13 11.67 7.01
C TRP A 72 15.59 11.70 6.54
N LYS A 73 15.85 11.14 5.33
CA LYS A 73 17.19 11.01 4.74
C LYS A 73 18.23 10.23 5.55
N ALA A 74 17.85 9.50 6.60
CA ALA A 74 18.79 8.70 7.37
C ALA A 74 19.40 7.57 6.52
N ASP A 75 20.62 7.16 6.88
CA ASP A 75 21.31 6.02 6.28
C ASP A 75 21.17 4.79 7.19
N LEU A 76 20.25 3.91 6.84
CA LEU A 76 19.93 2.66 7.53
C LEU A 76 20.38 1.43 6.74
N ARG A 77 21.33 1.58 5.81
CA ARG A 77 21.83 0.44 5.02
C ARG A 77 22.47 -0.61 5.92
N GLU A 78 22.18 -1.89 5.62
CA GLU A 78 22.70 -3.05 6.33
C GLU A 78 22.38 -3.09 7.83
N THR A 79 21.38 -2.33 8.29
CA THR A 79 20.94 -2.35 9.69
C THR A 79 20.15 -3.61 10.01
N ASN A 80 20.25 -4.05 11.27
CA ASN A 80 19.35 -5.05 11.83
C ASN A 80 18.17 -4.32 12.52
N MET A 81 17.00 -4.38 11.91
CA MET A 81 15.76 -3.76 12.40
C MET A 81 14.65 -4.79 12.66
N GLN A 82 15.01 -6.04 12.95
CA GLN A 82 14.03 -7.08 13.25
C GLN A 82 13.16 -6.70 14.45
N ASN A 83 11.84 -6.91 14.33
CA ASN A 83 10.86 -6.58 15.37
C ASN A 83 10.89 -5.11 15.83
N THR A 84 11.38 -4.18 15.04
CA THR A 84 11.42 -2.75 15.34
C THR A 84 10.03 -2.14 15.18
N ASP A 85 9.61 -1.29 16.11
CA ASP A 85 8.39 -0.49 15.97
C ASP A 85 8.69 0.83 15.26
N LEU A 86 8.25 0.94 14.00
CA LEU A 86 8.39 2.11 13.13
C LEU A 86 7.03 2.74 12.77
N ARG A 87 5.99 2.43 13.55
CA ARG A 87 4.65 2.95 13.28
C ARG A 87 4.65 4.48 13.30
N TYR A 88 4.01 5.08 12.27
CA TYR A 88 3.94 6.53 12.10
C TYR A 88 5.30 7.22 11.90
N ALA A 89 6.40 6.49 11.70
CA ALA A 89 7.71 7.08 11.49
C ALA A 89 7.80 7.77 10.13
N ASN A 90 8.56 8.87 10.09
CA ASN A 90 8.94 9.53 8.84
C ASN A 90 10.23 8.89 8.31
N LEU A 91 10.09 8.04 7.30
CA LEU A 91 11.15 7.31 6.61
C LEU A 91 11.35 7.82 5.16
N ARG A 92 10.91 9.03 4.86
CA ARG A 92 11.02 9.57 3.50
C ARG A 92 12.49 9.71 3.09
N VAL A 93 12.78 9.30 1.85
CA VAL A 93 14.13 9.38 1.23
C VAL A 93 15.19 8.60 2.05
N VAL A 94 14.78 7.69 2.91
CA VAL A 94 15.69 6.86 3.72
C VAL A 94 16.44 5.85 2.85
N LYS A 95 17.66 5.50 3.23
CA LYS A 95 18.43 4.44 2.59
C LYS A 95 18.34 3.17 3.45
N LEU A 96 17.65 2.14 2.96
CA LEU A 96 17.42 0.85 3.61
C LEU A 96 18.02 -0.33 2.80
N TRP A 97 18.95 -0.05 1.90
CA TRP A 97 19.56 -1.10 1.09
C TRP A 97 20.13 -2.22 1.97
N ARG A 98 19.68 -3.48 1.71
CA ARG A 98 20.03 -4.68 2.48
C ARG A 98 19.70 -4.62 3.99
N ALA A 99 18.85 -3.75 4.44
CA ALA A 99 18.38 -3.73 5.83
C ALA A 99 17.52 -4.97 6.12
N ASP A 100 17.60 -5.46 7.36
CA ASP A 100 16.77 -6.57 7.85
C ASP A 100 15.61 -6.02 8.70
N LEU A 101 14.43 -5.92 8.09
CA LEU A 101 13.18 -5.42 8.70
C LEU A 101 12.19 -6.55 9.00
N ARG A 102 12.66 -7.80 9.14
CA ARG A 102 11.75 -8.92 9.39
C ARG A 102 10.88 -8.69 10.63
N ALA A 103 9.58 -8.96 10.46
CA ALA A 103 8.58 -8.81 11.52
C ALA A 103 8.56 -7.40 12.18
N SER A 104 9.02 -6.36 11.47
CA SER A 104 8.91 -4.97 11.94
C SER A 104 7.51 -4.42 11.74
N HIS A 105 7.16 -3.39 12.51
CA HIS A 105 5.90 -2.67 12.47
C HIS A 105 6.11 -1.32 11.76
N LEU A 106 5.56 -1.19 10.55
CA LEU A 106 5.69 -0.01 9.69
C LEU A 106 4.31 0.63 9.39
N GLU A 107 3.28 0.26 10.16
CA GLU A 107 1.92 0.75 9.91
C GLU A 107 1.88 2.28 9.94
N TYR A 108 1.22 2.86 8.93
CA TYR A 108 1.09 4.31 8.77
C TYR A 108 2.41 5.08 8.62
N SER A 109 3.52 4.42 8.35
CA SER A 109 4.81 5.08 8.11
C SER A 109 4.89 5.71 6.73
N SER A 110 5.73 6.74 6.60
CA SER A 110 6.00 7.42 5.34
C SER A 110 7.34 6.96 4.77
N LEU A 111 7.32 6.20 3.67
CA LEU A 111 8.48 5.62 2.98
C LEU A 111 8.65 6.17 1.55
N GLN A 112 8.06 7.32 1.26
CA GLN A 112 8.14 7.92 -0.09
C GLN A 112 9.61 8.12 -0.49
N GLU A 113 9.91 7.74 -1.73
CA GLU A 113 11.25 7.84 -2.31
C GLU A 113 12.34 7.07 -1.53
N ALA A 114 11.95 6.17 -0.63
CA ALA A 114 12.90 5.35 0.11
C ALA A 114 13.63 4.35 -0.80
N ASN A 115 14.93 4.14 -0.57
CA ASN A 115 15.67 3.07 -1.21
C ASN A 115 15.67 1.81 -0.32
N ILE A 116 14.77 0.88 -0.64
CA ILE A 116 14.52 -0.37 0.08
C ILE A 116 15.07 -1.58 -0.72
N GLU A 117 15.93 -1.31 -1.70
CA GLU A 117 16.49 -2.33 -2.58
C GLU A 117 17.18 -3.45 -1.79
N SER A 118 16.84 -4.70 -2.13
CA SER A 118 17.38 -5.91 -1.51
C SER A 118 17.14 -6.00 0.01
N ALA A 119 16.28 -5.20 0.59
CA ALA A 119 15.93 -5.31 2.01
C ALA A 119 15.05 -6.54 2.28
N ASN A 120 15.12 -7.05 3.51
CA ASN A 120 14.29 -8.15 3.97
C ASN A 120 13.14 -7.65 4.85
N LEU A 121 11.93 -7.60 4.27
CA LEU A 121 10.68 -7.20 4.95
C LEU A 121 9.77 -8.39 5.23
N ARG A 122 10.31 -9.60 5.28
CA ARG A 122 9.49 -10.81 5.47
C ARG A 122 8.67 -10.75 6.75
N GLY A 123 7.34 -10.86 6.61
CA GLY A 123 6.39 -10.79 7.72
C GLY A 123 6.29 -9.40 8.37
N ALA A 124 6.83 -8.36 7.75
CA ALA A 124 6.66 -6.99 8.24
C ALA A 124 5.20 -6.54 8.05
N ASN A 125 4.73 -5.66 8.93
CA ASN A 125 3.43 -5.03 8.82
C ASN A 125 3.58 -3.62 8.26
N LEU A 126 3.09 -3.42 7.01
CA LEU A 126 3.11 -2.15 6.29
C LEU A 126 1.67 -1.64 6.02
N TYR A 127 0.70 -2.05 6.86
CA TYR A 127 -0.68 -1.60 6.73
C TYR A 127 -0.75 -0.06 6.65
N HIS A 128 -1.41 0.47 5.60
CA HIS A 128 -1.48 1.92 5.32
C HIS A 128 -0.11 2.63 5.19
N ALA A 129 0.98 1.93 4.95
CA ALA A 129 2.28 2.58 4.71
C ALA A 129 2.29 3.27 3.33
N ASN A 130 2.95 4.41 3.25
CA ASN A 130 3.12 5.12 1.99
C ASN A 130 4.51 4.82 1.41
N LEU A 131 4.54 4.04 0.30
CA LEU A 131 5.75 3.65 -0.44
C LEU A 131 5.80 4.27 -1.85
N GLU A 132 5.12 5.38 -2.07
CA GLU A 132 5.12 6.06 -3.36
C GLU A 132 6.55 6.37 -3.80
N TRP A 133 6.85 6.06 -5.08
CA TRP A 133 8.17 6.26 -5.66
C TRP A 133 9.33 5.49 -5.00
N ALA A 134 9.05 4.60 -4.04
CA ALA A 134 10.09 3.83 -3.37
C ALA A 134 10.74 2.81 -4.33
N ASN A 135 12.04 2.55 -4.13
CA ASN A 135 12.75 1.49 -4.81
C ASN A 135 12.79 0.23 -3.94
N LEU A 136 11.98 -0.78 -4.27
CA LEU A 136 11.91 -2.09 -3.63
C LEU A 136 12.48 -3.20 -4.55
N CYS A 137 13.35 -2.83 -5.50
CA CYS A 137 13.95 -3.82 -6.40
C CYS A 137 14.62 -4.93 -5.60
N ASN A 138 14.28 -6.20 -5.92
CA ASN A 138 14.83 -7.39 -5.25
C ASN A 138 14.54 -7.46 -3.72
N ALA A 139 13.55 -6.75 -3.19
CA ALA A 139 13.17 -6.84 -1.78
C ALA A 139 12.40 -8.15 -1.50
N ASP A 140 12.59 -8.72 -0.30
CA ASP A 140 11.80 -9.87 0.19
C ASP A 140 10.62 -9.37 1.04
N LEU A 141 9.41 -9.37 0.46
CA LEU A 141 8.15 -8.96 1.08
C LEU A 141 7.26 -10.17 1.42
N LYS A 142 7.82 -11.38 1.45
CA LYS A 142 7.03 -12.58 1.74
C LYS A 142 6.26 -12.46 3.04
N ARG A 143 4.96 -12.81 2.98
CA ARG A 143 4.06 -12.79 4.15
C ARG A 143 3.93 -11.42 4.82
N ALA A 144 4.30 -10.33 4.15
CA ALA A 144 4.07 -9.00 4.65
C ALA A 144 2.59 -8.65 4.61
N ASP A 145 2.14 -7.87 5.57
CA ASP A 145 0.83 -7.22 5.52
C ASP A 145 1.00 -5.89 4.78
N LEU A 146 0.48 -5.83 3.54
CA LEU A 146 0.59 -4.69 2.64
C LEU A 146 -0.79 -4.06 2.37
N ARG A 147 -1.79 -4.43 3.19
CA ARG A 147 -3.16 -3.93 3.00
C ARG A 147 -3.19 -2.41 3.06
N GLU A 148 -3.88 -1.82 2.08
CA GLU A 148 -4.07 -0.38 1.97
C GLU A 148 -2.76 0.42 1.85
N ALA A 149 -1.62 -0.24 1.60
CA ALA A 149 -0.35 0.44 1.33
C ALA A 149 -0.34 1.09 -0.06
N SER A 150 0.27 2.26 -0.19
CA SER A 150 0.46 2.92 -1.49
C SER A 150 1.82 2.54 -2.08
N PHE A 151 1.80 1.90 -3.26
CA PHE A 151 2.97 1.63 -4.09
C PHE A 151 2.97 2.47 -5.38
N TYR A 152 2.21 3.56 -5.42
CA TYR A 152 2.10 4.39 -6.60
C TYR A 152 3.50 4.77 -7.14
N ASN A 153 3.76 4.46 -8.42
CA ASN A 153 5.07 4.62 -9.07
C ASN A 153 6.27 3.89 -8.42
N ALA A 154 6.07 2.99 -7.47
CA ALA A 154 7.15 2.23 -6.84
C ALA A 154 7.82 1.25 -7.82
N ASN A 155 9.08 0.87 -7.55
CA ASN A 155 9.80 -0.13 -8.30
C ASN A 155 9.84 -1.46 -7.54
N LEU A 156 9.05 -2.44 -7.99
CA LEU A 156 8.97 -3.81 -7.43
C LEU A 156 9.64 -4.87 -8.32
N ARG A 157 10.48 -4.48 -9.26
CA ARG A 157 11.19 -5.46 -10.11
C ARG A 157 11.96 -6.43 -9.26
N LEU A 158 11.91 -7.73 -9.59
CA LEU A 158 12.58 -8.81 -8.86
C LEU A 158 12.09 -8.99 -7.40
N ALA A 159 11.17 -8.19 -6.90
CA ALA A 159 10.68 -8.33 -5.53
C ALA A 159 9.87 -9.62 -5.35
N ASP A 160 9.91 -10.18 -4.15
CA ASP A 160 9.17 -11.39 -3.79
C ASP A 160 8.05 -11.05 -2.79
N LEU A 161 6.80 -10.99 -3.30
CA LEU A 161 5.58 -10.72 -2.53
C LEU A 161 4.78 -12.01 -2.27
N THR A 162 5.40 -13.18 -2.33
CA THR A 162 4.73 -14.47 -2.15
C THR A 162 4.05 -14.52 -0.77
N TYR A 163 2.76 -14.83 -0.73
CA TYR A 163 1.91 -14.87 0.46
C TYR A 163 1.74 -13.53 1.19
N SER A 164 2.09 -12.39 0.60
CA SER A 164 1.73 -11.09 1.16
C SER A 164 0.24 -10.79 0.96
N ASP A 165 -0.33 -9.99 1.86
CA ASP A 165 -1.70 -9.48 1.73
C ASP A 165 -1.67 -8.09 1.11
N LEU A 166 -2.20 -7.97 -0.12
CA LEU A 166 -2.26 -6.73 -0.90
C LEU A 166 -3.69 -6.16 -1.01
N CYS A 167 -4.60 -6.58 -0.13
CA CYS A 167 -5.98 -6.11 -0.19
C CYS A 167 -6.05 -4.57 -0.12
N ASN A 168 -6.69 -3.95 -1.13
CA ASN A 168 -6.80 -2.51 -1.32
C ASN A 168 -5.45 -1.76 -1.43
N ALA A 169 -4.32 -2.42 -1.67
CA ALA A 169 -3.07 -1.73 -1.94
C ALA A 169 -3.12 -1.00 -3.29
N ASP A 170 -2.60 0.23 -3.34
CA ASP A 170 -2.47 0.97 -4.60
C ASP A 170 -1.20 0.56 -5.33
N LEU A 171 -1.36 -0.16 -6.44
CA LEU A 171 -0.28 -0.61 -7.32
C LEU A 171 -0.23 0.17 -8.65
N GLN A 172 -0.91 1.32 -8.74
CA GLN A 172 -0.93 2.10 -9.98
C GLN A 172 0.48 2.56 -10.37
N HIS A 173 0.80 2.43 -11.66
CA HIS A 173 2.10 2.78 -12.24
C HIS A 173 3.31 2.07 -11.61
N THR A 174 3.08 1.03 -10.80
CA THR A 174 4.16 0.24 -10.20
C THR A 174 4.96 -0.49 -11.27
N LYS A 175 6.29 -0.44 -11.17
CA LYS A 175 7.18 -1.14 -12.10
C LYS A 175 7.41 -2.56 -11.62
N ILE A 176 6.95 -3.54 -12.38
CA ILE A 176 7.19 -4.98 -12.18
C ILE A 176 7.87 -5.58 -13.41
N ASN A 177 8.37 -6.81 -13.30
CA ASN A 177 8.85 -7.59 -14.43
C ASN A 177 8.51 -9.09 -14.24
N GLU A 178 8.89 -9.94 -15.19
CA GLU A 178 8.62 -11.38 -15.17
C GLU A 178 9.22 -12.14 -13.96
N PHE A 179 10.19 -11.55 -13.28
CA PHE A 179 10.80 -12.11 -12.08
C PHE A 179 10.17 -11.61 -10.77
N THR A 180 9.26 -10.64 -10.85
CA THR A 180 8.51 -10.18 -9.68
C THR A 180 7.52 -11.26 -9.26
N LYS A 181 7.65 -11.78 -8.05
CA LYS A 181 6.74 -12.82 -7.52
C LYS A 181 5.58 -12.17 -6.80
N ILE A 182 4.50 -11.93 -7.51
CA ILE A 182 3.28 -11.35 -6.98
C ILE A 182 2.10 -12.24 -7.35
N PHE A 183 1.25 -12.57 -6.37
CA PHE A 183 0.01 -13.30 -6.60
C PHE A 183 -1.15 -12.54 -5.96
N VAL A 184 -1.97 -11.95 -6.79
CA VAL A 184 -3.23 -11.31 -6.38
C VAL A 184 -4.33 -11.98 -7.19
N PRO A 185 -5.20 -12.80 -6.58
CA PRO A 185 -6.32 -13.40 -7.29
C PRO A 185 -7.22 -12.32 -7.87
N MET A 186 -7.84 -12.60 -9.02
CA MET A 186 -8.87 -11.71 -9.55
C MET A 186 -10.11 -11.79 -8.65
N THR A 187 -10.73 -10.65 -8.39
CA THR A 187 -12.00 -10.56 -7.65
C THR A 187 -13.15 -11.10 -8.50
N CYS A 188 -13.11 -10.88 -9.81
CA CYS A 188 -14.09 -11.45 -10.74
C CYS A 188 -13.64 -12.83 -11.26
N PRO A 189 -14.58 -13.72 -11.66
CA PRO A 189 -14.24 -14.96 -12.33
C PRO A 189 -13.36 -14.72 -13.57
N ASP A 190 -12.28 -15.48 -13.71
CA ASP A 190 -11.33 -15.38 -14.82
C ASP A 190 -11.84 -16.09 -16.09
N THR A 191 -12.79 -17.00 -15.96
CA THR A 191 -13.41 -17.75 -17.06
C THR A 191 -14.93 -17.81 -16.93
N GLY A 192 -15.62 -18.19 -18.04
CA GLY A 192 -17.08 -18.33 -18.07
C GLY A 192 -17.83 -16.99 -18.09
N SER A 193 -19.13 -17.04 -18.32
CA SER A 193 -20.02 -15.88 -18.16
C SER A 193 -20.55 -15.78 -16.73
N PHE A 194 -20.81 -14.57 -16.25
CA PHE A 194 -21.37 -14.34 -14.92
C PHE A 194 -22.16 -13.05 -14.86
N ILE A 195 -22.98 -12.92 -13.80
CA ILE A 195 -23.73 -11.69 -13.51
C ILE A 195 -22.90 -10.74 -12.68
N ALA A 196 -22.94 -9.46 -13.05
CA ALA A 196 -22.26 -8.37 -12.39
C ALA A 196 -23.18 -7.16 -12.22
N TRP A 197 -22.75 -6.18 -11.44
CA TRP A 197 -23.57 -5.05 -11.05
C TRP A 197 -22.81 -3.74 -11.19
N LYS A 198 -23.51 -2.69 -11.65
CA LYS A 198 -22.93 -1.36 -11.87
C LYS A 198 -23.88 -0.27 -11.42
N THR A 199 -23.34 0.77 -10.84
CA THR A 199 -24.07 1.99 -10.47
C THR A 199 -24.11 2.97 -11.65
N ALA A 200 -25.27 3.53 -11.96
CA ALA A 200 -25.46 4.60 -12.94
C ALA A 200 -26.55 5.58 -12.48
N GLY A 201 -26.16 6.76 -12.04
CA GLY A 201 -27.06 7.72 -11.36
C GLY A 201 -27.63 7.10 -10.08
N CYS A 202 -28.94 7.13 -9.93
CA CYS A 202 -29.67 6.50 -8.82
C CYS A 202 -30.13 5.07 -9.12
N TYR A 203 -29.60 4.43 -10.15
CA TYR A 203 -29.98 3.10 -10.60
C TYR A 203 -28.82 2.10 -10.49
N ILE A 204 -29.19 0.83 -10.34
CA ILE A 204 -28.30 -0.32 -10.40
C ILE A 204 -28.56 -1.07 -11.70
N ILE A 205 -27.52 -1.26 -12.49
CA ILE A 205 -27.56 -2.01 -13.74
C ILE A 205 -27.11 -3.44 -13.47
N GLN A 206 -27.93 -4.41 -13.83
CA GLN A 206 -27.53 -5.80 -13.89
C GLN A 206 -26.89 -6.07 -15.24
N LEU A 207 -25.68 -6.62 -15.21
CA LEU A 207 -24.88 -6.93 -16.39
C LEU A 207 -24.62 -8.44 -16.45
N GLU A 208 -24.59 -8.99 -17.65
CA GLU A 208 -23.95 -10.27 -17.93
C GLU A 208 -22.60 -9.99 -18.55
N ILE A 209 -21.52 -10.47 -17.93
CA ILE A 209 -20.17 -10.41 -18.48
C ILE A 209 -19.97 -11.67 -19.31
N PRO A 210 -19.83 -11.57 -20.64
CA PRO A 210 -19.70 -12.74 -21.53
C PRO A 210 -18.42 -13.52 -21.24
N ALA A 211 -18.41 -14.82 -21.56
CA ALA A 211 -17.26 -15.70 -21.35
C ALA A 211 -16.00 -15.23 -22.11
N ASP A 212 -16.18 -14.59 -23.25
CA ASP A 212 -15.13 -14.07 -24.13
C ASP A 212 -14.80 -12.58 -23.86
N ALA A 213 -15.33 -11.96 -22.81
CA ALA A 213 -14.95 -10.62 -22.41
C ALA A 213 -13.55 -10.61 -21.80
N ARG A 214 -12.71 -9.66 -22.22
CA ARG A 214 -11.49 -9.34 -21.46
C ARG A 214 -11.90 -8.71 -20.14
N ARG A 215 -11.26 -9.10 -19.06
CA ARG A 215 -11.63 -8.67 -17.72
C ARG A 215 -10.42 -8.48 -16.83
N SER A 216 -10.52 -7.59 -15.87
CA SER A 216 -9.45 -7.25 -14.94
C SER A 216 -10.01 -6.83 -13.59
N SER A 217 -9.27 -7.11 -12.54
CA SER A 217 -9.43 -6.48 -11.23
C SER A 217 -8.05 -6.29 -10.61
N SER A 218 -7.85 -5.19 -9.89
CA SER A 218 -6.64 -4.94 -9.13
C SER A 218 -6.71 -5.61 -7.76
N THR A 219 -6.38 -4.92 -6.70
CA THR A 219 -6.38 -5.41 -5.32
C THR A 219 -7.72 -5.17 -4.61
N GLY A 220 -8.56 -4.32 -5.18
CA GLY A 220 -9.86 -3.97 -4.64
C GLY A 220 -11.01 -4.87 -5.11
N ARG A 221 -12.25 -4.48 -4.76
CA ARG A 221 -13.49 -5.21 -5.13
C ARG A 221 -14.07 -4.76 -6.46
N LYS A 222 -13.56 -3.68 -7.03
CA LYS A 222 -13.99 -3.11 -8.30
C LYS A 222 -13.32 -3.84 -9.47
N CYS A 223 -14.12 -4.36 -10.35
CA CYS A 223 -13.67 -5.05 -11.57
C CYS A 223 -13.98 -4.22 -12.81
N ARG A 224 -13.37 -4.54 -13.95
CA ARG A 224 -13.68 -3.96 -15.24
C ARG A 224 -13.61 -4.98 -16.36
N CYS A 225 -14.31 -4.69 -17.46
CA CYS A 225 -14.29 -5.50 -18.68
C CYS A 225 -14.37 -4.63 -19.92
N ASP A 226 -14.07 -5.23 -21.07
CA ASP A 226 -14.17 -4.58 -22.40
C ASP A 226 -15.60 -4.60 -22.94
N LYS A 227 -16.44 -5.55 -22.52
CA LYS A 227 -17.83 -5.67 -22.97
C LYS A 227 -18.73 -6.27 -21.90
N ALA A 228 -20.00 -5.87 -21.93
CA ALA A 228 -21.02 -6.40 -21.03
C ALA A 228 -22.41 -6.30 -21.67
N LYS A 229 -23.28 -7.31 -21.47
CA LYS A 229 -24.68 -7.27 -21.89
C LYS A 229 -25.54 -6.72 -20.76
N VAL A 230 -26.38 -5.75 -21.06
CA VAL A 230 -27.30 -5.14 -20.11
C VAL A 230 -28.54 -6.00 -19.94
N ILE A 231 -28.77 -6.55 -18.75
CA ILE A 231 -29.90 -7.44 -18.47
C ILE A 231 -31.09 -6.65 -17.95
N SER A 232 -30.89 -5.80 -16.95
CA SER A 232 -31.95 -5.01 -16.34
C SER A 232 -31.44 -3.73 -15.70
N ILE A 233 -32.34 -2.78 -15.51
CA ILE A 233 -32.10 -1.56 -14.72
C ILE A 233 -33.02 -1.62 -13.51
N GLN A 234 -32.45 -1.50 -12.31
CA GLN A 234 -33.15 -1.61 -11.03
C GLN A 234 -33.00 -0.31 -10.22
N ASP A 235 -33.96 -0.08 -9.33
CA ASP A 235 -33.79 0.91 -8.27
C ASP A 235 -32.86 0.40 -7.17
N LYS A 236 -32.50 1.24 -6.21
CA LYS A 236 -31.64 0.86 -5.09
C LYS A 236 -32.22 -0.26 -4.21
N PHE A 237 -33.52 -0.47 -4.21
CA PHE A 237 -34.20 -1.51 -3.43
C PHE A 237 -34.30 -2.87 -4.16
N GLY A 238 -33.88 -2.92 -5.43
CA GLY A 238 -33.86 -4.15 -6.23
C GLY A 238 -35.10 -4.36 -7.12
N LYS A 239 -36.00 -3.39 -7.17
CA LYS A 239 -37.14 -3.45 -8.07
C LYS A 239 -36.71 -3.08 -9.47
N THR A 240 -36.97 -3.96 -10.44
CA THR A 240 -36.74 -3.69 -11.87
C THR A 240 -37.61 -2.51 -12.32
N THR A 241 -37.00 -1.56 -12.96
CA THR A 241 -37.68 -0.38 -13.51
C THR A 241 -38.18 -0.65 -14.93
N GLU A 242 -39.10 0.22 -15.42
CA GLU A 242 -39.52 0.20 -16.81
C GLU A 242 -38.53 0.92 -17.75
N LEU A 243 -37.47 1.51 -17.21
CA LEU A 243 -36.44 2.21 -17.97
C LEU A 243 -35.74 1.26 -18.93
N LYS A 244 -35.63 1.65 -20.19
CA LYS A 244 -34.95 0.88 -21.21
C LYS A 244 -33.48 1.33 -21.39
N LYS A 245 -33.12 2.50 -20.83
CA LYS A 245 -31.74 3.01 -20.96
C LYS A 245 -31.39 3.92 -19.77
N VAL A 246 -30.09 3.98 -19.44
CA VAL A 246 -29.51 4.90 -18.47
C VAL A 246 -28.11 5.32 -18.92
N ARG A 247 -27.69 6.54 -18.58
CA ARG A 247 -26.34 7.06 -18.90
C ARG A 247 -25.32 6.68 -17.84
N SER A 248 -24.08 6.54 -18.25
CA SER A 248 -22.95 6.39 -17.33
C SER A 248 -22.75 7.67 -16.49
N ASN A 249 -22.30 7.51 -15.23
CA ASN A 249 -21.94 8.65 -14.38
C ASN A 249 -20.66 9.36 -14.88
N TYR A 250 -19.79 8.65 -15.60
CA TYR A 250 -18.44 9.13 -15.93
C TYR A 250 -18.30 9.55 -17.41
N SER A 251 -19.17 9.05 -18.28
CA SER A 251 -19.19 9.39 -19.70
C SER A 251 -20.64 9.63 -20.15
N PRO A 252 -21.06 10.88 -20.39
CA PRO A 252 -22.44 11.20 -20.77
C PRO A 252 -22.89 10.53 -22.07
N ASP A 253 -21.96 10.24 -22.97
CA ASP A 253 -22.22 9.59 -24.25
C ASP A 253 -22.33 8.07 -24.14
N PHE A 254 -21.88 7.48 -23.03
CA PHE A 254 -21.96 6.05 -22.80
C PHE A 254 -23.30 5.67 -22.18
N ILE A 255 -24.12 4.96 -22.96
CA ILE A 255 -25.50 4.62 -22.63
C ILE A 255 -25.67 3.11 -22.49
N TYR A 256 -26.16 2.66 -21.35
CA TYR A 256 -26.59 1.28 -21.10
C TYR A 256 -28.02 1.10 -21.55
N ARG A 257 -28.30 0.21 -22.54
CA ARG A 257 -29.64 -0.13 -23.02
C ARG A 257 -29.95 -1.58 -22.71
N VAL A 258 -31.10 -1.83 -22.10
CA VAL A 258 -31.56 -3.19 -21.76
C VAL A 258 -31.65 -4.05 -23.02
N GLY A 259 -31.02 -5.23 -22.98
CA GLY A 259 -30.93 -6.20 -24.05
C GLY A 259 -29.73 -6.02 -25.00
N GLU A 260 -29.04 -4.88 -24.96
CA GLU A 260 -27.87 -4.60 -25.79
C GLU A 260 -26.54 -4.96 -25.09
N THR A 261 -25.53 -5.29 -25.89
CA THR A 261 -24.15 -5.41 -25.43
C THR A 261 -23.47 -4.06 -25.62
N VAL A 262 -22.87 -3.55 -24.54
CA VAL A 262 -22.04 -2.34 -24.53
C VAL A 262 -20.58 -2.72 -24.60
N PHE A 263 -19.76 -1.88 -25.23
CA PHE A 263 -18.32 -2.08 -25.40
C PHE A 263 -17.58 -0.86 -24.85
N ALA A 264 -16.49 -1.08 -24.13
CA ALA A 264 -15.54 -0.01 -23.81
C ALA A 264 -14.84 0.41 -25.12
N LEU A 265 -14.65 1.72 -25.33
CA LEU A 265 -13.92 2.25 -26.50
C LEU A 265 -12.47 1.80 -26.47
N ASP A 266 -11.85 1.93 -25.31
CA ASP A 266 -10.53 1.40 -24.99
C ASP A 266 -10.62 0.55 -23.72
N PHE A 267 -9.83 -0.50 -23.63
CA PHE A 267 -9.75 -1.35 -22.46
C PHE A 267 -8.28 -1.49 -22.07
N ASP A 268 -7.94 -0.96 -20.90
CA ASP A 268 -6.59 -1.08 -20.35
C ASP A 268 -6.40 -2.47 -19.73
N ASP A 269 -5.51 -3.26 -20.32
CA ASP A 269 -5.16 -4.61 -19.84
C ASP A 269 -4.30 -4.58 -18.57
N CYS A 270 -3.72 -3.42 -18.20
CA CYS A 270 -2.93 -3.31 -16.99
C CYS A 270 -3.81 -3.39 -15.75
N ARG A 271 -3.79 -4.54 -15.07
CA ARG A 271 -4.66 -4.81 -13.93
C ARG A 271 -4.45 -3.87 -12.74
N TRP A 272 -3.29 -3.23 -12.65
CA TRP A 272 -2.92 -2.34 -11.55
C TRP A 272 -3.51 -0.93 -11.68
N ASN A 273 -3.99 -0.58 -12.87
CA ASN A 273 -4.64 0.71 -13.12
C ASN A 273 -6.14 0.60 -12.83
N GLU A 274 -6.58 0.86 -11.60
CA GLU A 274 -7.98 0.64 -11.18
C GLU A 274 -9.00 1.60 -11.81
N CYS A 275 -8.62 2.85 -12.05
CA CYS A 275 -9.52 3.92 -12.53
C CYS A 275 -9.25 4.30 -13.98
N THR A 276 -9.02 3.33 -14.85
CA THR A 276 -8.76 3.51 -16.27
C THR A 276 -9.92 3.01 -17.15
N ASP A 277 -9.71 2.99 -18.45
CA ASP A 277 -10.74 2.66 -19.44
C ASP A 277 -11.28 1.24 -19.31
N GLY A 278 -12.60 1.12 -19.43
CA GLY A 278 -13.33 -0.12 -19.30
C GLY A 278 -14.72 0.06 -18.67
N ILE A 279 -15.51 -0.99 -18.73
CA ILE A 279 -16.81 -1.05 -18.06
C ILE A 279 -16.57 -1.54 -16.64
N HIS A 280 -16.59 -0.62 -15.66
CA HIS A 280 -16.41 -0.96 -14.27
C HIS A 280 -17.69 -1.58 -13.67
N PHE A 281 -17.50 -2.62 -12.84
CA PHE A 281 -18.58 -3.36 -12.20
C PHE A 281 -18.17 -3.97 -10.86
N PHE A 282 -19.14 -4.47 -10.13
CA PHE A 282 -18.99 -5.23 -8.88
C PHE A 282 -19.58 -6.64 -9.05
N ILE A 283 -19.07 -7.60 -8.30
CA ILE A 283 -19.56 -9.00 -8.33
C ILE A 283 -20.88 -9.13 -7.60
N THR A 284 -21.09 -8.36 -6.55
CA THR A 284 -22.36 -8.40 -5.81
C THR A 284 -23.15 -7.10 -6.00
N ARG A 285 -24.47 -7.23 -5.90
CA ARG A 285 -25.37 -6.09 -5.97
C ARG A 285 -25.17 -5.12 -4.80
N GLU A 286 -24.90 -5.67 -3.62
CA GLU A 286 -24.65 -4.88 -2.41
C GLU A 286 -23.43 -3.95 -2.56
N GLU A 287 -22.35 -4.44 -3.12
CA GLU A 287 -21.16 -3.62 -3.42
C GLU A 287 -21.51 -2.46 -4.37
N ALA A 288 -22.30 -2.72 -5.40
CA ALA A 288 -22.74 -1.67 -6.32
C ALA A 288 -23.65 -0.63 -5.65
N VAL A 289 -24.52 -1.05 -4.72
CA VAL A 289 -25.38 -0.15 -3.93
C VAL A 289 -24.56 0.70 -2.98
N ASN A 290 -23.57 0.12 -2.29
CA ASN A 290 -22.71 0.84 -1.36
C ASN A 290 -21.76 1.83 -2.06
N TYR A 291 -21.61 1.72 -3.38
CA TYR A 291 -20.80 2.62 -4.21
C TYR A 291 -21.62 3.79 -4.79
N MET A 292 -22.91 3.87 -4.53
CA MET A 292 -23.77 5.00 -4.91
C MET A 292 -23.43 6.23 -4.06
#